data_0c016eba26881e41f86327b986c150fe
#
_entry.id   0c016eba26881e41f86327b986c150fe
#
_cell.length_a   1.000
_cell.length_b   1.000
_cell.length_c   1.000
_cell.angle_alpha   90.00
_cell.angle_beta   90.00
_cell.angle_gamma   90.00
#
_symmetry.space_group_name_H-M   'P 1'
#
loop_
_entity.id
_entity.type
_entity.pdbx_description
1 polymer ?
#
loop_
_entity_poly.entity_id
_entity_poly.type
_entity_poly.pdbx_seq_one_letter_code
_entity_poly.pdbx_strand_id
1 'polypeptide(L)'
;MNMKKKLAAALALALPALGLFGCMQNRDPSVNWRLSDSKANLPKLPQRLEIGKNGVPTLSVYDVSDKKTSDMDIERYVMGVVAGEMKNDWPMEALKAQAILARTFVLKFCQDKQSKYEGADISTDVAEAQAYVPNSVNARVRQAVDETRGMALSWQGDYPNAWFHAHSGGMTELPSVALEYKGGDPQYLKPAPSGESKRAPEDVKAWTATFTKAQVAKACADAGTRVGAVETVELGEKGESGRAITILVNGKAVSAPSFRIQIGANRLKSTLIESVAVDGDAVTFKGRGFGHGVGLSQWGAYQMAEEGRTAQQILQKYFPGVGIVELW
;
A
#
# COMPACT_ATOMS: atom_id res chain seq x y z
N MET A 1 -52.89 11.08 56.73
CA MET A 1 -53.22 9.65 56.83
C MET A 1 -52.04 8.92 56.21
N ASN A 2 -51.11 8.53 57.01
CA ASN A 2 -50.56 7.16 57.29
C ASN A 2 -49.90 6.50 56.03
N MET A 3 -48.72 6.01 56.04
CA MET A 3 -47.82 5.47 57.07
C MET A 3 -46.50 5.11 56.39
N LYS A 4 -45.34 5.52 56.84
CA LYS A 4 -44.20 4.83 57.47
C LYS A 4 -43.95 3.39 57.04
N LYS A 5 -42.68 3.15 56.63
CA LYS A 5 -41.68 2.15 57.12
C LYS A 5 -40.48 2.16 56.20
N LYS A 6 -39.31 2.60 56.55
CA LYS A 6 -38.19 2.12 57.35
C LYS A 6 -37.72 0.71 56.92
N LEU A 7 -36.46 0.64 56.45
CA LEU A 7 -35.32 -0.18 56.88
C LEU A 7 -34.27 -0.16 55.81
N ALA A 8 -33.06 -0.07 55.96
CA ALA A 8 -32.00 -0.14 56.96
C ALA A 8 -30.70 -0.27 56.14
N ALA A 9 -29.68 0.39 56.55
CA ALA A 9 -28.34 0.39 55.98
C ALA A 9 -27.64 -0.95 56.18
N ALA A 10 -26.82 -1.33 55.20
CA ALA A 10 -25.64 -2.16 55.45
C ALA A 10 -24.45 -1.58 54.70
N LEU A 11 -23.58 -0.98 55.46
CA LEU A 11 -22.26 -0.46 55.08
C LEU A 11 -21.33 -1.66 54.97
N ALA A 12 -20.83 -1.95 53.79
CA ALA A 12 -19.71 -2.88 53.59
C ALA A 12 -18.54 -2.08 52.99
N LEU A 13 -17.57 -1.80 53.85
CA LEU A 13 -16.24 -1.35 53.48
C LEU A 13 -15.54 -2.46 52.68
N ALA A 14 -15.23 -2.21 51.41
CA ALA A 14 -14.26 -2.98 50.66
C ALA A 14 -13.11 -2.06 50.23
N LEU A 15 -11.92 -2.39 50.73
CA LEU A 15 -10.62 -1.82 50.39
C LEU A 15 -10.37 -1.87 48.86
N PRO A 16 -9.68 -0.88 48.26
CA PRO A 16 -9.27 -0.99 46.87
C PRO A 16 -8.05 -1.92 46.78
N ALA A 17 -8.24 -3.06 46.15
CA ALA A 17 -7.14 -3.85 45.63
C ALA A 17 -6.53 -3.08 44.42
N LEU A 18 -5.30 -2.61 44.58
CA LEU A 18 -4.46 -2.15 43.48
C LEU A 18 -4.19 -3.35 42.55
N GLY A 19 -5.05 -3.53 41.58
CA GLY A 19 -4.83 -4.41 40.46
C GLY A 19 -3.99 -3.71 39.41
N LEU A 20 -2.80 -4.21 39.18
CA LEU A 20 -1.99 -3.93 38.01
C LEU A 20 -2.82 -4.24 36.76
N PHE A 21 -3.45 -3.24 36.19
CA PHE A 21 -4.03 -3.34 34.84
C PHE A 21 -2.89 -3.35 33.84
N GLY A 22 -2.40 -4.56 33.52
CA GLY A 22 -1.75 -4.83 32.27
C GLY A 22 -2.72 -4.44 31.15
N CYS A 23 -2.26 -3.66 30.20
CA CYS A 23 -2.98 -3.24 29.01
C CYS A 23 -3.34 -4.50 28.21
N MET A 24 -4.43 -5.19 28.56
CA MET A 24 -5.03 -6.20 27.71
C MET A 24 -5.73 -5.49 26.57
N GLN A 25 -5.13 -5.58 25.38
CA GLN A 25 -5.73 -5.13 24.12
C GLN A 25 -7.09 -5.81 23.96
N ASN A 26 -8.17 -5.03 23.96
CA ASN A 26 -9.50 -5.47 23.53
C ASN A 26 -9.45 -5.72 22.01
N ARG A 27 -9.05 -6.91 21.61
CA ARG A 27 -9.30 -7.41 20.25
C ARG A 27 -10.77 -7.85 20.20
N ASP A 28 -11.48 -7.42 19.16
CA ASP A 28 -12.82 -7.90 18.90
C ASP A 28 -12.76 -9.42 18.65
N PRO A 29 -13.32 -10.27 19.54
CA PRO A 29 -13.25 -11.73 19.38
C PRO A 29 -14.05 -12.26 18.18
N SER A 30 -14.84 -11.41 17.51
CA SER A 30 -15.61 -11.81 16.31
C SER A 30 -14.78 -11.84 15.03
N VAL A 31 -13.57 -11.23 15.02
CA VAL A 31 -12.65 -11.26 13.88
C VAL A 31 -11.79 -12.51 13.97
N ASN A 32 -12.30 -13.61 13.41
CA ASN A 32 -11.56 -14.86 13.33
C ASN A 32 -10.48 -14.77 12.24
N TRP A 33 -9.31 -14.20 12.58
CA TRP A 33 -8.15 -14.21 11.72
C TRP A 33 -7.73 -15.67 11.53
N ARG A 34 -7.87 -16.21 10.32
CA ARG A 34 -7.20 -17.48 9.98
C ARG A 34 -5.72 -17.21 9.87
N LEU A 35 -5.06 -17.12 11.02
CA LEU A 35 -3.62 -17.14 11.12
C LEU A 35 -3.18 -18.52 10.59
N SER A 36 -2.11 -18.56 9.81
CA SER A 36 -1.49 -19.81 9.38
C SER A 36 -1.10 -20.62 10.62
N ASP A 37 -1.77 -21.75 10.84
CA ASP A 37 -1.71 -22.53 12.10
C ASP A 37 -0.36 -23.22 12.38
N SER A 38 0.64 -23.13 11.50
CA SER A 38 1.92 -23.76 11.74
C SER A 38 3.02 -22.72 12.00
N LYS A 39 3.47 -22.63 13.25
CA LYS A 39 4.70 -21.89 13.62
C LYS A 39 5.95 -22.31 12.81
N ALA A 40 5.89 -23.45 12.14
CA ALA A 40 7.01 -24.00 11.35
C ALA A 40 7.30 -23.22 10.06
N ASN A 41 6.35 -22.39 9.56
CA ASN A 41 6.48 -21.66 8.30
C ASN A 41 6.24 -20.15 8.45
N LEU A 42 6.60 -19.57 9.59
CA LEU A 42 6.56 -18.13 9.77
C LEU A 42 7.77 -17.46 9.13
N PRO A 43 7.62 -16.32 8.43
CA PRO A 43 8.75 -15.52 8.00
C PRO A 43 9.58 -15.12 9.22
N LYS A 44 10.89 -15.17 9.08
CA LYS A 44 11.79 -14.72 10.13
C LYS A 44 11.90 -13.19 10.11
N LEU A 45 11.95 -12.58 11.29
CA LEU A 45 12.27 -11.16 11.36
C LEU A 45 13.65 -10.90 10.75
N PRO A 46 13.81 -9.82 9.96
CA PRO A 46 15.11 -9.46 9.41
C PRO A 46 16.15 -9.32 10.53
N GLN A 47 17.30 -9.99 10.39
CA GLN A 47 18.32 -10.11 11.45
C GLN A 47 18.89 -8.77 11.92
N ARG A 48 18.83 -7.74 11.06
CA ARG A 48 19.32 -6.40 11.39
C ARG A 48 18.36 -5.58 12.26
N LEU A 49 17.10 -6.01 12.42
CA LEU A 49 16.14 -5.31 13.25
C LEU A 49 16.29 -5.72 14.71
N GLU A 50 16.52 -4.75 15.57
CA GLU A 50 16.53 -4.95 17.01
C GLU A 50 15.11 -5.05 17.55
N ILE A 51 14.90 -5.91 18.53
CA ILE A 51 13.63 -6.01 19.24
C ILE A 51 13.66 -5.06 20.43
N GLY A 52 12.79 -4.06 20.40
CA GLY A 52 12.64 -3.10 21.49
C GLY A 52 12.10 -3.74 22.78
N LYS A 53 12.15 -3.00 23.87
CA LYS A 53 11.70 -3.45 25.21
C LYS A 53 10.21 -3.83 25.26
N ASN A 54 9.42 -3.31 24.33
CA ASN A 54 7.99 -3.61 24.17
C ASN A 54 7.71 -4.85 23.31
N GLY A 55 8.77 -5.59 22.88
CA GLY A 55 8.68 -6.75 22.02
C GLY A 55 8.40 -6.43 20.55
N VAL A 56 8.54 -5.16 20.13
CA VAL A 56 8.32 -4.69 18.77
C VAL A 56 9.65 -4.40 18.10
N PRO A 57 9.82 -4.75 16.80
CA PRO A 57 11.01 -4.36 16.04
C PRO A 57 11.18 -2.84 15.97
N THR A 58 12.42 -2.40 16.11
CA THR A 58 12.86 -1.01 15.96
C THR A 58 13.47 -0.85 14.57
N LEU A 59 13.15 0.25 13.90
CA LEU A 59 13.67 0.67 12.60
C LEU A 59 14.52 1.92 12.79
N SER A 60 15.70 1.94 12.18
CA SER A 60 16.45 3.18 11.95
C SER A 60 15.91 3.82 10.66
N VAL A 61 15.15 4.91 10.80
CA VAL A 61 14.42 5.58 9.70
C VAL A 61 15.11 6.89 9.34
N TYR A 62 15.51 7.04 8.07
CA TYR A 62 15.98 8.32 7.56
C TYR A 62 14.80 9.19 7.12
N ASP A 63 14.61 10.33 7.78
CA ASP A 63 13.61 11.33 7.39
C ASP A 63 14.20 12.30 6.37
N VAL A 64 13.61 12.33 5.16
CA VAL A 64 14.09 13.18 4.07
C VAL A 64 13.82 14.67 4.31
N SER A 65 12.82 15.02 5.14
CA SER A 65 12.49 16.39 5.48
C SER A 65 13.51 17.00 6.44
N ASP A 66 13.89 16.23 7.45
CA ASP A 66 14.81 16.64 8.52
C ASP A 66 16.27 16.27 8.22
N LYS A 67 16.47 15.43 7.17
CA LYS A 67 17.77 14.89 6.75
C LYS A 67 18.49 14.19 7.92
N LYS A 68 17.73 13.44 8.70
CA LYS A 68 18.21 12.80 9.93
C LYS A 68 17.70 11.37 10.04
N THR A 69 18.57 10.46 10.49
CA THR A 69 18.19 9.10 10.88
C THR A 69 17.79 9.10 12.35
N SER A 70 16.70 8.41 12.67
CA SER A 70 16.25 8.19 14.06
C SER A 70 15.59 6.85 14.20
N ASP A 71 15.74 6.26 15.39
CA ASP A 71 15.13 4.99 15.72
C ASP A 71 13.66 5.19 16.09
N MET A 72 12.81 4.32 15.56
CA MET A 72 11.40 4.28 15.91
C MET A 72 10.84 2.85 15.86
N ASP A 73 9.82 2.61 16.64
CA ASP A 73 8.99 1.43 16.63
C ASP A 73 8.35 1.24 15.22
N ILE A 74 8.41 0.02 14.68
CA ILE A 74 7.85 -0.29 13.34
C ILE A 74 6.36 0.05 13.25
N GLU A 75 5.58 -0.11 14.34
CA GLU A 75 4.15 0.24 14.34
C GLU A 75 3.95 1.75 14.18
N ARG A 76 4.81 2.55 14.81
CA ARG A 76 4.80 4.01 14.64
C ARG A 76 5.12 4.41 13.19
N TYR A 77 6.09 3.74 12.56
CA TYR A 77 6.37 3.94 11.14
C TYR A 77 5.16 3.56 10.28
N VAL A 78 4.55 2.40 10.52
CA VAL A 78 3.36 1.94 9.80
C VAL A 78 2.18 2.91 9.95
N MET A 79 1.97 3.51 11.13
CA MET A 79 0.94 4.55 11.30
C MET A 79 1.17 5.74 10.35
N GLY A 80 2.41 6.22 10.25
CA GLY A 80 2.78 7.30 9.33
C GLY A 80 2.58 6.93 7.86
N VAL A 81 2.86 5.68 7.50
CA VAL A 81 2.63 5.14 6.14
C VAL A 81 1.14 5.07 5.83
N VAL A 82 0.33 4.46 6.70
CA VAL A 82 -1.13 4.37 6.47
C VAL A 82 -1.74 5.75 6.31
N ALA A 83 -1.31 6.72 7.13
CA ALA A 83 -1.78 8.11 7.04
C ALA A 83 -1.31 8.85 5.78
N GLY A 84 -0.21 8.40 5.15
CA GLY A 84 0.30 8.92 3.89
C GLY A 84 -0.33 8.29 2.65
N GLU A 85 -0.72 7.02 2.75
CA GLU A 85 -1.21 6.22 1.63
C GLU A 85 -2.73 6.25 1.46
N MET A 86 -3.49 6.36 2.56
CA MET A 86 -4.95 6.38 2.53
C MET A 86 -5.50 7.60 3.26
N LYS A 87 -6.71 8.02 2.90
CA LYS A 87 -7.41 9.04 3.68
C LYS A 87 -7.78 8.48 5.06
N ASN A 88 -7.56 9.28 6.09
CA ASN A 88 -7.67 8.88 7.50
C ASN A 88 -9.12 8.63 7.96
N ASP A 89 -10.10 8.97 7.15
CA ASP A 89 -11.54 8.74 7.37
C ASP A 89 -12.08 7.51 6.63
N TRP A 90 -11.24 6.78 5.93
CA TRP A 90 -11.64 5.59 5.17
C TRP A 90 -12.17 4.46 6.07
N PRO A 91 -12.93 3.49 5.52
CA PRO A 91 -13.44 2.35 6.26
C PRO A 91 -12.32 1.59 6.99
N MET A 92 -12.60 1.17 8.23
CA MET A 92 -11.62 0.56 9.13
C MET A 92 -10.92 -0.65 8.51
N GLU A 93 -11.67 -1.53 7.85
CA GLU A 93 -11.11 -2.75 7.26
C GLU A 93 -10.16 -2.46 6.07
N ALA A 94 -10.37 -1.36 5.34
CA ALA A 94 -9.43 -0.90 4.32
C ALA A 94 -8.12 -0.38 4.95
N LEU A 95 -8.22 0.40 6.03
CA LEU A 95 -7.05 0.89 6.79
C LEU A 95 -6.26 -0.27 7.41
N LYS A 96 -6.94 -1.28 7.96
CA LYS A 96 -6.31 -2.50 8.50
C LYS A 96 -5.57 -3.29 7.41
N ALA A 97 -6.19 -3.47 6.24
CA ALA A 97 -5.55 -4.14 5.11
C ALA A 97 -4.28 -3.40 4.67
N GLN A 98 -4.34 -2.06 4.60
CA GLN A 98 -3.17 -1.24 4.28
C GLN A 98 -2.09 -1.34 5.36
N ALA A 99 -2.44 -1.39 6.64
CA ALA A 99 -1.48 -1.54 7.74
C ALA A 99 -0.70 -2.86 7.64
N ILE A 100 -1.39 -3.97 7.35
CA ILE A 100 -0.76 -5.29 7.13
C ILE A 100 0.18 -5.24 5.92
N LEU A 101 -0.25 -4.62 4.79
CA LEU A 101 0.58 -4.48 3.60
C LEU A 101 1.81 -3.60 3.86
N ALA A 102 1.62 -2.46 4.52
CA ALA A 102 2.70 -1.53 4.84
C ALA A 102 3.77 -2.22 5.72
N ARG A 103 3.34 -2.96 6.74
CA ARG A 103 4.24 -3.73 7.61
C ARG A 103 4.97 -4.82 6.84
N THR A 104 4.27 -5.57 5.98
CA THR A 104 4.87 -6.59 5.11
C THR A 104 5.91 -5.99 4.18
N PHE A 105 5.62 -4.83 3.57
CA PHE A 105 6.56 -4.12 2.71
C PHE A 105 7.84 -3.76 3.46
N VAL A 106 7.73 -3.17 4.65
CA VAL A 106 8.90 -2.78 5.46
C VAL A 106 9.74 -3.99 5.84
N LEU A 107 9.12 -5.07 6.29
CA LEU A 107 9.82 -6.30 6.66
C LEU A 107 10.53 -6.92 5.46
N LYS A 108 9.85 -7.00 4.31
CA LYS A 108 10.44 -7.48 3.06
C LYS A 108 11.60 -6.59 2.60
N PHE A 109 11.41 -5.26 2.65
CA PHE A 109 12.48 -4.32 2.31
C PHE A 109 13.70 -4.53 3.21
N CYS A 110 13.51 -4.60 4.53
CA CYS A 110 14.58 -4.84 5.49
C CYS A 110 15.25 -6.21 5.33
N GLN A 111 14.55 -7.22 4.81
CA GLN A 111 15.12 -8.53 4.52
C GLN A 111 15.98 -8.51 3.26
N ASP A 112 15.51 -7.88 2.19
CA ASP A 112 16.09 -8.01 0.84
C ASP A 112 17.08 -6.90 0.49
N LYS A 113 16.95 -5.71 1.10
CA LYS A 113 17.62 -4.48 0.69
C LYS A 113 18.17 -3.71 1.88
N GLN A 114 19.04 -2.78 1.56
CA GLN A 114 19.45 -1.69 2.46
C GLN A 114 18.92 -0.38 1.91
N SER A 115 18.63 0.58 2.81
CA SER A 115 18.30 1.94 2.41
C SER A 115 19.48 2.55 1.64
N LYS A 116 19.17 3.40 0.66
CA LYS A 116 20.18 4.23 -0.01
C LYS A 116 20.77 5.31 0.90
N TYR A 117 20.17 5.52 2.06
CA TYR A 117 20.65 6.43 3.09
C TYR A 117 21.47 5.66 4.12
N GLU A 118 22.73 6.02 4.26
CA GLU A 118 23.68 5.33 5.14
C GLU A 118 23.17 5.28 6.59
N GLY A 119 23.27 4.12 7.23
CA GLY A 119 22.86 3.89 8.61
C GLY A 119 21.35 3.80 8.83
N ALA A 120 20.54 3.77 7.76
CA ALA A 120 19.09 3.60 7.87
C ALA A 120 18.64 2.21 7.39
N ASP A 121 17.63 1.66 8.05
CA ASP A 121 16.93 0.45 7.59
C ASP A 121 15.97 0.76 6.44
N ILE A 122 15.33 1.94 6.50
CA ILE A 122 14.37 2.43 5.52
C ILE A 122 14.33 3.97 5.59
N SER A 123 13.69 4.61 4.62
CA SER A 123 13.52 6.07 4.62
C SER A 123 12.06 6.49 4.46
N THR A 124 11.81 7.80 4.60
CA THR A 124 10.53 8.43 4.25
C THR A 124 10.50 8.92 2.80
N ASP A 125 11.51 8.57 1.98
CA ASP A 125 11.55 8.89 0.56
C ASP A 125 10.59 7.97 -0.21
N VAL A 126 9.56 8.56 -0.81
CA VAL A 126 8.56 7.83 -1.62
C VAL A 126 9.18 7.13 -2.84
N ALA A 127 10.35 7.57 -3.29
CA ALA A 127 11.06 6.91 -4.39
C ALA A 127 11.80 5.64 -3.93
N GLU A 128 12.00 5.46 -2.63
CA GLU A 128 12.60 4.26 -2.04
C GLU A 128 11.54 3.36 -1.41
N ALA A 129 10.57 3.94 -0.69
CA ALA A 129 9.66 3.22 0.18
C ALA A 129 8.18 3.59 -0.11
N GLN A 130 7.49 4.11 0.88
CA GLN A 130 6.05 4.38 0.85
C GLN A 130 5.81 5.84 1.27
N ALA A 131 4.65 6.41 0.91
CA ALA A 131 4.29 7.73 1.41
C ALA A 131 4.24 7.71 2.95
N TYR A 132 4.80 8.75 3.58
CA TYR A 132 4.90 8.84 5.03
C TYR A 132 4.47 10.22 5.51
N VAL A 133 3.34 10.30 6.24
CA VAL A 133 2.75 11.56 6.72
C VAL A 133 2.35 11.44 8.20
N PRO A 134 3.33 11.43 9.15
CA PRO A 134 3.08 11.16 10.56
C PRO A 134 2.17 12.18 11.23
N ASN A 135 2.18 13.44 10.77
CA ASN A 135 1.34 14.50 11.32
C ASN A 135 -0.15 14.34 10.99
N SER A 136 -0.50 13.45 10.06
CA SER A 136 -1.88 13.13 9.69
C SER A 136 -2.44 11.93 10.45
N VAL A 137 -1.68 11.30 11.32
CA VAL A 137 -2.11 10.13 12.11
C VAL A 137 -3.20 10.53 13.10
N ASN A 138 -4.43 10.06 12.89
CA ASN A 138 -5.58 10.27 13.78
C ASN A 138 -5.91 8.99 14.59
N ALA A 139 -6.98 9.03 15.39
CA ALA A 139 -7.42 7.90 16.20
C ALA A 139 -7.78 6.65 15.38
N ARG A 140 -8.38 6.83 14.17
CA ARG A 140 -8.76 5.70 13.31
C ARG A 140 -7.54 4.98 12.75
N VAL A 141 -6.52 5.73 12.29
CA VAL A 141 -5.27 5.15 11.80
C VAL A 141 -4.56 4.39 12.94
N ARG A 142 -4.49 4.99 14.13
CA ARG A 142 -3.93 4.30 15.32
C ARG A 142 -4.68 2.99 15.58
N GLN A 143 -6.01 3.04 15.66
CA GLN A 143 -6.84 1.87 15.88
C GLN A 143 -6.59 0.77 14.84
N ALA A 144 -6.53 1.12 13.53
CA ALA A 144 -6.28 0.15 12.47
C ALA A 144 -4.94 -0.55 12.60
N VAL A 145 -3.89 0.20 12.99
CA VAL A 145 -2.54 -0.36 13.18
C VAL A 145 -2.47 -1.18 14.47
N ASP A 146 -3.07 -0.69 15.56
CA ASP A 146 -3.10 -1.40 16.85
C ASP A 146 -3.86 -2.72 16.76
N GLU A 147 -5.03 -2.75 16.07
CA GLU A 147 -5.82 -3.96 15.88
C GLU A 147 -5.16 -4.99 14.95
N THR A 148 -4.19 -4.56 14.15
CA THR A 148 -3.39 -5.42 13.26
C THR A 148 -1.93 -5.53 13.68
N ARG A 149 -1.61 -5.17 14.93
CA ARG A 149 -0.25 -5.18 15.46
C ARG A 149 0.45 -6.51 15.20
N GLY A 150 1.67 -6.47 14.69
CA GLY A 150 2.47 -7.65 14.39
C GLY A 150 2.00 -8.47 13.20
N MET A 151 0.84 -8.15 12.58
CA MET A 151 0.33 -8.91 11.44
C MET A 151 1.04 -8.52 10.14
N ALA A 152 1.50 -9.54 9.42
CA ALA A 152 2.12 -9.42 8.11
C ALA A 152 1.64 -10.52 7.17
N LEU A 153 1.84 -10.35 5.88
CA LEU A 153 1.60 -11.39 4.88
C LEU A 153 2.74 -12.41 4.91
N SER A 154 2.40 -13.67 4.65
CA SER A 154 3.35 -14.78 4.52
C SER A 154 3.01 -15.63 3.30
N TRP A 155 4.02 -15.94 2.50
CA TRP A 155 3.94 -16.87 1.38
C TRP A 155 5.11 -17.86 1.45
N GLN A 156 4.78 -19.16 1.65
CA GLN A 156 5.77 -20.23 1.75
C GLN A 156 6.87 -19.99 2.79
N GLY A 157 6.55 -19.27 3.88
CA GLY A 157 7.51 -18.99 4.96
C GLY A 157 8.38 -17.76 4.73
N ASP A 158 8.07 -16.95 3.71
CA ASP A 158 8.75 -15.70 3.41
C ASP A 158 7.75 -14.54 3.30
N TYR A 159 8.24 -13.29 3.31
CA TYR A 159 7.42 -12.11 3.04
C TYR A 159 7.15 -12.00 1.53
N PRO A 160 5.88 -11.95 1.08
CA PRO A 160 5.57 -11.66 -0.32
C PRO A 160 5.81 -10.19 -0.64
N ASN A 161 5.99 -9.88 -1.93
CA ASN A 161 5.92 -8.50 -2.40
C ASN A 161 4.50 -7.96 -2.21
N ALA A 162 4.34 -7.02 -1.30
CA ALA A 162 3.05 -6.46 -0.89
C ALA A 162 2.71 -5.18 -1.68
N TRP A 163 2.68 -5.27 -3.01
CA TRP A 163 2.37 -4.12 -3.87
C TRP A 163 0.93 -3.64 -3.71
N PHE A 164 0.76 -2.33 -3.79
CA PHE A 164 -0.54 -1.68 -3.81
C PHE A 164 -0.50 -0.41 -4.66
N HIS A 165 -1.65 0.08 -5.04
CA HIS A 165 -1.80 1.27 -5.88
C HIS A 165 -3.14 1.94 -5.59
N ALA A 166 -3.30 3.20 -5.99
CA ALA A 166 -4.49 3.98 -5.66
C ALA A 166 -5.77 3.41 -6.34
N HIS A 167 -5.75 3.23 -7.66
CA HIS A 167 -6.94 2.83 -8.44
C HIS A 167 -6.53 2.00 -9.65
N SER A 168 -7.05 0.79 -9.80
CA SER A 168 -6.63 -0.11 -10.89
C SER A 168 -7.17 0.30 -12.27
N GLY A 169 -8.22 1.10 -12.31
CA GLY A 169 -8.97 1.37 -13.55
C GLY A 169 -9.91 0.23 -13.93
N GLY A 170 -10.18 -0.70 -13.00
CA GLY A 170 -11.12 -1.81 -13.16
C GLY A 170 -10.49 -3.20 -13.08
N MET A 171 -9.22 -3.37 -13.44
CA MET A 171 -8.52 -4.65 -13.38
C MET A 171 -7.07 -4.48 -12.96
N THR A 172 -6.58 -5.37 -12.09
CA THR A 172 -5.17 -5.44 -11.69
C THR A 172 -4.32 -6.07 -12.79
N GLU A 173 -2.99 -5.93 -12.70
CA GLU A 173 -2.04 -6.43 -13.70
C GLU A 173 -0.89 -7.20 -13.04
N LEU A 174 -0.15 -7.96 -13.83
CA LEU A 174 1.06 -8.65 -13.42
C LEU A 174 2.24 -7.68 -13.27
N PRO A 175 3.16 -7.95 -12.30
CA PRO A 175 4.32 -7.09 -12.08
C PRO A 175 5.31 -7.07 -13.24
N SER A 176 5.46 -8.14 -14.01
CA SER A 176 6.28 -8.14 -15.22
C SER A 176 5.83 -7.10 -16.25
N VAL A 177 4.51 -6.90 -16.37
CA VAL A 177 3.88 -5.95 -17.30
C VAL A 177 3.92 -4.53 -16.76
N ALA A 178 3.44 -4.33 -15.53
CA ALA A 178 3.15 -3.00 -15.01
C ALA A 178 4.30 -2.34 -14.23
N LEU A 179 5.31 -3.12 -13.84
CA LEU A 179 6.49 -2.68 -13.09
C LEU A 179 7.82 -3.05 -13.76
N GLU A 180 7.79 -3.73 -14.93
CA GLU A 180 8.98 -4.33 -15.55
C GLU A 180 9.77 -5.23 -14.58
N TYR A 181 9.05 -5.86 -13.64
CA TYR A 181 9.65 -6.68 -12.60
C TYR A 181 10.36 -7.89 -13.20
N LYS A 182 11.65 -8.05 -12.86
CA LYS A 182 12.51 -9.11 -13.43
C LYS A 182 12.56 -10.37 -12.59
N GLY A 183 11.98 -10.35 -11.37
CA GLY A 183 11.96 -11.51 -10.47
C GLY A 183 10.94 -12.59 -10.82
N GLY A 184 10.27 -12.48 -11.99
CA GLY A 184 9.17 -13.36 -12.38
C GLY A 184 7.85 -12.98 -11.70
N ASP A 185 6.73 -13.39 -12.30
CA ASP A 185 5.41 -13.11 -11.72
C ASP A 185 5.10 -14.08 -10.58
N PRO A 186 4.86 -13.57 -9.36
CA PRO A 186 4.57 -14.44 -8.23
C PRO A 186 3.26 -15.21 -8.45
N GLN A 187 3.23 -16.47 -8.06
CA GLN A 187 2.06 -17.35 -8.23
C GLN A 187 0.80 -16.85 -7.50
N TYR A 188 0.99 -16.04 -6.46
CA TYR A 188 -0.11 -15.42 -5.69
C TYR A 188 -0.65 -14.13 -6.33
N LEU A 189 -0.13 -13.68 -7.46
CA LEU A 189 -0.68 -12.54 -8.20
C LEU A 189 -1.26 -13.00 -9.52
N LYS A 190 -2.49 -12.55 -9.78
CA LYS A 190 -3.18 -12.75 -11.05
C LYS A 190 -3.95 -11.48 -11.40
N PRO A 191 -4.02 -11.10 -12.68
CA PRO A 191 -4.94 -10.06 -13.12
C PRO A 191 -6.36 -10.41 -12.68
N ALA A 192 -7.03 -9.45 -12.04
CA ALA A 192 -8.37 -9.67 -11.51
C ALA A 192 -9.19 -8.36 -11.50
N PRO A 193 -10.52 -8.44 -11.71
CA PRO A 193 -11.40 -7.29 -11.51
C PRO A 193 -11.30 -6.78 -10.07
N SER A 194 -11.07 -5.48 -9.89
CA SER A 194 -10.87 -4.90 -8.56
C SER A 194 -12.15 -4.38 -7.89
N GLY A 195 -13.20 -4.08 -8.67
CA GLY A 195 -14.46 -3.58 -8.11
C GLY A 195 -14.31 -2.21 -7.47
N GLU A 196 -13.78 -1.25 -8.22
CA GLU A 196 -13.45 0.09 -7.73
C GLU A 196 -14.66 0.88 -7.22
N SER A 197 -14.45 1.64 -6.16
CA SER A 197 -15.49 2.47 -5.59
C SER A 197 -15.92 3.60 -6.52
N LYS A 198 -17.23 3.79 -6.64
CA LYS A 198 -17.82 4.96 -7.34
C LYS A 198 -17.47 6.28 -6.66
N ARG A 199 -17.06 6.26 -5.38
CA ARG A 199 -16.61 7.44 -4.63
C ARG A 199 -15.17 7.88 -4.97
N ALA A 200 -14.45 7.10 -5.78
CA ALA A 200 -13.13 7.50 -6.27
C ALA A 200 -13.24 8.83 -7.04
N PRO A 201 -12.25 9.73 -6.93
CA PRO A 201 -12.24 10.99 -7.68
C PRO A 201 -12.37 10.77 -9.18
N GLU A 202 -13.05 11.68 -9.88
CA GLU A 202 -13.26 11.56 -11.32
C GLU A 202 -11.94 11.54 -12.09
N ASP A 203 -10.95 12.28 -11.63
CA ASP A 203 -9.63 12.38 -12.25
C ASP A 203 -8.74 11.14 -12.09
N VAL A 204 -9.17 10.13 -11.30
CA VAL A 204 -8.53 8.80 -11.29
C VAL A 204 -9.36 7.76 -12.03
N LYS A 205 -10.68 7.99 -12.17
CA LYS A 205 -11.55 7.15 -13.01
C LYS A 205 -11.29 7.37 -14.49
N ALA A 206 -11.09 8.64 -14.88
CA ALA A 206 -10.72 9.04 -16.22
C ALA A 206 -9.82 10.28 -16.15
N TRP A 207 -8.69 10.24 -16.82
CA TRP A 207 -7.73 11.33 -16.83
C TRP A 207 -7.29 11.68 -18.27
N THR A 208 -6.89 12.93 -18.44
CA THR A 208 -6.26 13.44 -19.66
C THR A 208 -4.96 14.13 -19.26
N ALA A 209 -3.88 13.82 -19.95
CA ALA A 209 -2.57 14.42 -19.74
C ALA A 209 -1.97 14.85 -21.07
N THR A 210 -1.59 16.13 -21.19
CA THR A 210 -0.96 16.71 -22.37
C THR A 210 0.48 17.09 -22.07
N PHE A 211 1.36 16.74 -22.99
CA PHE A 211 2.79 17.00 -22.93
C PHE A 211 3.26 17.61 -24.25
N THR A 212 4.38 18.35 -24.23
CA THR A 212 5.01 18.75 -25.49
C THR A 212 5.78 17.59 -26.11
N LYS A 213 5.97 17.62 -27.44
CA LYS A 213 6.82 16.66 -28.14
C LYS A 213 8.23 16.57 -27.53
N ALA A 214 8.78 17.70 -27.10
CA ALA A 214 10.08 17.74 -26.42
C ALA A 214 10.07 17.00 -25.07
N GLN A 215 8.99 17.13 -24.27
CA GLN A 215 8.83 16.37 -23.02
C GLN A 215 8.73 14.87 -23.29
N VAL A 216 8.00 14.46 -24.32
CA VAL A 216 7.88 13.06 -24.74
C VAL A 216 9.23 12.50 -25.18
N ALA A 217 9.96 13.21 -26.04
CA ALA A 217 11.30 12.81 -26.51
C ALA A 217 12.28 12.62 -25.34
N LYS A 218 12.26 13.60 -24.39
CA LYS A 218 13.08 13.52 -23.17
C LYS A 218 12.72 12.30 -22.34
N ALA A 219 11.44 12.06 -22.05
CA ALA A 219 10.99 10.92 -21.27
C ALA A 219 11.35 9.58 -21.92
N CYS A 220 11.26 9.48 -23.25
CA CYS A 220 11.72 8.30 -24.00
C CYS A 220 13.23 8.07 -23.82
N ALA A 221 14.05 9.13 -23.92
CA ALA A 221 15.49 9.05 -23.74
C ALA A 221 15.85 8.62 -22.30
N ASP A 222 15.18 9.22 -21.30
CA ASP A 222 15.35 8.88 -19.87
C ASP A 222 14.89 7.46 -19.57
N ALA A 223 13.90 6.94 -20.34
CA ALA A 223 13.46 5.53 -20.30
C ALA A 223 14.34 4.57 -21.14
N GLY A 224 15.47 5.05 -21.63
CA GLY A 224 16.48 4.26 -22.37
C GLY A 224 16.31 4.21 -23.89
N THR A 225 15.31 4.88 -24.49
CA THR A 225 15.06 4.85 -25.93
C THR A 225 15.13 6.25 -26.57
N ARG A 226 16.15 6.51 -27.40
CA ARG A 226 16.25 7.78 -28.14
C ARG A 226 15.38 7.75 -29.40
N VAL A 227 14.40 8.64 -29.49
CA VAL A 227 13.39 8.66 -30.56
C VAL A 227 13.59 9.79 -31.59
N GLY A 228 14.45 10.80 -31.28
CA GLY A 228 14.59 12.00 -32.10
C GLY A 228 13.42 12.98 -31.95
N ALA A 229 13.15 13.79 -32.99
CA ALA A 229 11.95 14.63 -33.02
C ALA A 229 10.69 13.76 -33.09
N VAL A 230 9.71 14.05 -32.23
CA VAL A 230 8.48 13.25 -32.15
C VAL A 230 7.52 13.64 -33.26
N GLU A 231 7.16 12.70 -34.11
CA GLU A 231 6.18 12.85 -35.17
C GLU A 231 4.91 12.03 -34.88
N THR A 232 5.09 10.76 -34.49
CA THR A 232 3.99 9.85 -34.17
C THR A 232 4.14 9.25 -32.78
N VAL A 233 3.00 9.05 -32.10
CA VAL A 233 2.92 8.34 -30.83
C VAL A 233 1.71 7.41 -30.91
N GLU A 234 1.94 6.12 -30.67
CA GLU A 234 0.91 5.08 -30.73
C GLU A 234 1.02 4.16 -29.50
N LEU A 235 -0.05 3.45 -29.19
CA LEU A 235 -0.02 2.39 -28.18
C LEU A 235 0.50 1.12 -28.82
N GLY A 236 1.51 0.50 -28.21
CA GLY A 236 2.05 -0.78 -28.63
C GLY A 236 1.35 -1.96 -27.94
N GLU A 237 2.15 -2.92 -27.47
CA GLU A 237 1.68 -4.12 -26.80
C GLU A 237 0.94 -3.80 -25.50
N LYS A 238 -0.05 -4.64 -25.14
CA LYS A 238 -0.85 -4.51 -23.93
C LYS A 238 -0.86 -5.81 -23.14
N GLY A 239 -0.89 -5.68 -21.82
CA GLY A 239 -1.14 -6.78 -20.90
C GLY A 239 -2.61 -7.17 -20.82
N GLU A 240 -2.90 -8.16 -19.98
CA GLU A 240 -4.25 -8.72 -19.80
C GLU A 240 -5.26 -7.68 -19.28
N SER A 241 -4.84 -6.75 -18.43
CA SER A 241 -5.68 -5.65 -17.93
C SER A 241 -5.95 -4.57 -18.98
N GLY A 242 -5.30 -4.62 -20.13
CA GLY A 242 -5.30 -3.59 -21.16
C GLY A 242 -4.25 -2.49 -20.94
N ARG A 243 -3.40 -2.62 -19.89
CA ARG A 243 -2.28 -1.69 -19.67
C ARG A 243 -1.26 -1.81 -20.78
N ALA A 244 -0.77 -0.66 -21.26
CA ALA A 244 0.30 -0.63 -22.23
C ALA A 244 1.59 -1.22 -21.61
N ILE A 245 2.19 -2.18 -22.31
CA ILE A 245 3.54 -2.68 -22.07
C ILE A 245 4.52 -1.72 -22.74
N THR A 246 4.17 -1.30 -23.97
CA THR A 246 5.00 -0.38 -24.77
C THR A 246 4.17 0.78 -25.33
N ILE A 247 4.86 1.89 -25.56
CA ILE A 247 4.40 3.03 -26.36
C ILE A 247 5.32 3.08 -27.56
N LEU A 248 4.76 3.22 -28.77
CA LEU A 248 5.52 3.38 -29.99
C LEU A 248 5.68 4.86 -30.28
N VAL A 249 6.91 5.36 -30.30
CA VAL A 249 7.22 6.74 -30.68
C VAL A 249 8.10 6.72 -31.93
N ASN A 250 7.59 7.28 -33.02
CA ASN A 250 8.21 7.15 -34.35
C ASN A 250 8.49 5.67 -34.71
N GLY A 251 7.58 4.77 -34.38
CA GLY A 251 7.72 3.33 -34.58
C GLY A 251 8.71 2.61 -33.65
N LYS A 252 9.38 3.32 -32.73
CA LYS A 252 10.29 2.71 -31.74
C LYS A 252 9.54 2.37 -30.47
N ALA A 253 9.69 1.13 -29.99
CA ALA A 253 9.08 0.68 -28.76
C ALA A 253 9.81 1.28 -27.54
N VAL A 254 9.05 1.92 -26.67
CA VAL A 254 9.47 2.47 -25.36
C VAL A 254 8.67 1.77 -24.28
N SER A 255 9.31 1.32 -23.21
CA SER A 255 8.61 0.76 -22.06
C SER A 255 7.59 1.75 -21.51
N ALA A 256 6.31 1.35 -21.43
CA ALA A 256 5.26 2.23 -20.92
C ALA A 256 5.38 2.48 -19.41
N PRO A 257 5.73 1.51 -18.55
CA PRO A 257 6.02 1.75 -17.13
C PRO A 257 7.18 2.73 -16.92
N SER A 258 8.31 2.51 -17.58
CA SER A 258 9.46 3.40 -17.50
C SER A 258 9.14 4.79 -18.03
N PHE A 259 8.51 4.90 -19.20
CA PHE A 259 8.07 6.18 -19.78
C PHE A 259 7.16 6.94 -18.80
N ARG A 260 6.19 6.25 -18.16
CA ARG A 260 5.29 6.86 -17.18
C ARG A 260 6.06 7.52 -16.02
N ILE A 261 7.06 6.84 -15.50
CA ILE A 261 7.89 7.38 -14.41
C ILE A 261 8.64 8.63 -14.90
N GLN A 262 9.27 8.55 -16.05
CA GLN A 262 10.11 9.63 -16.57
C GLN A 262 9.33 10.88 -17.02
N ILE A 263 8.10 10.70 -17.53
CA ILE A 263 7.27 11.85 -17.95
C ILE A 263 6.50 12.49 -16.79
N GLY A 264 6.47 11.81 -15.64
CA GLY A 264 5.81 12.27 -14.42
C GLY A 264 4.55 11.47 -14.08
N ALA A 265 4.70 10.52 -13.15
CA ALA A 265 3.69 9.56 -12.74
C ALA A 265 2.41 10.17 -12.13
N ASN A 266 2.46 11.42 -11.67
CA ASN A 266 1.29 12.15 -11.19
C ASN A 266 0.46 12.77 -12.32
N ARG A 267 1.05 12.96 -13.49
CA ARG A 267 0.39 13.48 -14.70
C ARG A 267 -0.10 12.34 -15.57
N LEU A 268 0.80 11.45 -16.01
CA LEU A 268 0.45 10.18 -16.67
C LEU A 268 0.15 9.14 -15.57
N LYS A 269 -1.08 9.17 -15.05
CA LYS A 269 -1.45 8.50 -13.79
C LYS A 269 -1.31 6.98 -13.83
N SER A 270 -1.46 6.36 -14.99
CA SER A 270 -1.30 4.89 -15.17
C SER A 270 -0.84 4.56 -16.59
N THR A 271 -0.47 3.32 -16.82
CA THR A 271 -0.25 2.77 -18.16
C THR A 271 -1.52 2.22 -18.81
N LEU A 272 -2.69 2.31 -18.13
CA LEU A 272 -3.98 1.98 -18.71
C LEU A 272 -4.47 3.15 -19.60
N ILE A 273 -3.75 3.31 -20.72
CA ILE A 273 -3.97 4.38 -21.70
C ILE A 273 -4.99 3.89 -22.72
N GLU A 274 -6.05 4.66 -22.90
CA GLU A 274 -7.14 4.35 -23.84
C GLU A 274 -6.89 4.94 -25.22
N SER A 275 -6.32 6.15 -25.28
CA SER A 275 -5.96 6.81 -26.52
C SER A 275 -4.79 7.76 -26.36
N VAL A 276 -4.11 8.00 -27.47
CA VAL A 276 -3.10 9.03 -27.64
C VAL A 276 -3.35 9.78 -28.93
N ALA A 277 -3.13 11.10 -28.92
CA ALA A 277 -3.24 11.95 -30.10
C ALA A 277 -2.06 12.93 -30.14
N VAL A 278 -1.56 13.19 -31.33
CA VAL A 278 -0.52 14.20 -31.61
C VAL A 278 -1.17 15.32 -32.42
N ASP A 279 -1.12 16.54 -31.91
CA ASP A 279 -1.66 17.72 -32.58
C ASP A 279 -0.67 18.90 -32.40
N GLY A 280 -0.10 19.35 -33.49
CA GLY A 280 0.97 20.36 -33.46
C GLY A 280 2.14 19.88 -32.59
N ASP A 281 2.47 20.68 -31.53
CA ASP A 281 3.49 20.32 -30.53
C ASP A 281 2.92 19.52 -29.34
N ALA A 282 1.61 19.33 -29.29
CA ALA A 282 0.95 18.65 -28.18
C ALA A 282 0.80 17.14 -28.43
N VAL A 283 1.13 16.36 -27.39
CA VAL A 283 0.85 14.92 -27.30
C VAL A 283 -0.10 14.70 -26.12
N THR A 284 -1.33 14.30 -26.41
CA THR A 284 -2.39 14.12 -25.42
C THR A 284 -2.70 12.66 -25.21
N PHE A 285 -2.56 12.20 -23.97
CA PHE A 285 -2.93 10.86 -23.53
C PHE A 285 -4.25 10.92 -22.75
N LYS A 286 -5.13 9.95 -22.97
CA LYS A 286 -6.32 9.73 -22.13
C LYS A 286 -6.29 8.31 -21.58
N GLY A 287 -6.71 8.14 -20.36
CA GLY A 287 -6.71 6.84 -19.71
C GLY A 287 -7.46 6.86 -18.39
N ARG A 288 -7.33 5.80 -17.63
CA ARG A 288 -8.00 5.60 -16.32
C ARG A 288 -7.10 4.87 -15.34
N GLY A 289 -7.46 4.93 -14.05
CA GLY A 289 -6.65 4.38 -12.97
C GLY A 289 -5.53 5.30 -12.52
N PHE A 290 -4.97 5.00 -11.35
CA PHE A 290 -3.84 5.72 -10.78
C PHE A 290 -2.90 4.74 -10.07
N GLY A 291 -1.66 4.71 -10.50
CA GLY A 291 -0.62 3.80 -10.03
C GLY A 291 -0.32 2.69 -11.05
N HIS A 292 0.52 1.76 -10.63
CA HIS A 292 1.02 0.68 -11.49
C HIS A 292 -0.01 -0.43 -11.74
N GLY A 293 -0.99 -0.62 -10.87
CA GLY A 293 -2.05 -1.62 -11.07
C GLY A 293 -1.75 -3.01 -10.51
N VAL A 294 -0.63 -3.22 -9.83
CA VAL A 294 -0.25 -4.53 -9.26
C VAL A 294 -0.71 -4.65 -7.81
N GLY A 295 -1.19 -5.81 -7.42
CA GLY A 295 -1.60 -6.11 -6.05
C GLY A 295 -2.87 -5.37 -5.63
N LEU A 296 -2.91 -4.85 -4.40
CA LEU A 296 -4.12 -4.25 -3.84
C LEU A 296 -4.43 -2.89 -4.48
N SER A 297 -5.68 -2.72 -4.97
CA SER A 297 -6.24 -1.41 -5.28
C SER A 297 -6.83 -0.79 -4.02
N GLN A 298 -6.37 0.41 -3.65
CA GLN A 298 -6.84 1.11 -2.46
C GLN A 298 -8.33 1.47 -2.58
N TRP A 299 -8.80 1.97 -3.75
CA TRP A 299 -10.21 2.24 -3.97
C TRP A 299 -11.06 0.98 -4.11
N GLY A 300 -10.47 -0.14 -4.55
CA GLY A 300 -11.11 -1.45 -4.49
C GLY A 300 -11.24 -1.97 -3.06
N ALA A 301 -10.21 -1.80 -2.23
CA ALA A 301 -10.26 -2.12 -0.80
C ALA A 301 -11.30 -1.26 -0.05
N TYR A 302 -11.37 0.03 -0.39
CA TYR A 302 -12.43 0.93 0.09
C TYR A 302 -13.82 0.36 -0.18
N GLN A 303 -14.10 -0.01 -1.45
CA GLN A 303 -15.41 -0.55 -1.84
C GLN A 303 -15.74 -1.85 -1.09
N MET A 304 -14.80 -2.76 -1.01
CA MET A 304 -15.00 -4.04 -0.29
C MET A 304 -15.29 -3.80 1.20
N ALA A 305 -14.61 -2.86 1.83
CA ALA A 305 -14.84 -2.52 3.24
C ALA A 305 -16.21 -1.86 3.46
N GLU A 306 -16.68 -1.01 2.54
CA GLU A 306 -18.06 -0.46 2.55
C GLU A 306 -19.11 -1.57 2.38
N GLU A 307 -18.78 -2.65 1.68
CA GLU A 307 -19.62 -3.85 1.52
C GLU A 307 -19.54 -4.81 2.72
N GLY A 308 -18.84 -4.42 3.80
CA GLY A 308 -18.69 -5.22 5.01
C GLY A 308 -17.65 -6.34 4.91
N ARG A 309 -16.74 -6.29 3.94
CA ARG A 309 -15.63 -7.25 3.85
C ARG A 309 -14.55 -6.92 4.87
N THR A 310 -14.04 -7.95 5.54
CA THR A 310 -12.93 -7.83 6.48
C THR A 310 -11.59 -7.57 5.76
N ALA A 311 -10.62 -7.02 6.48
CA ALA A 311 -9.26 -6.81 5.95
C ALA A 311 -8.65 -8.12 5.41
N GLN A 312 -8.91 -9.25 6.06
CA GLN A 312 -8.51 -10.57 5.57
C GLN A 312 -9.13 -10.89 4.21
N GLN A 313 -10.43 -10.68 4.04
CA GLN A 313 -11.12 -10.94 2.76
C GLN A 313 -10.61 -9.99 1.65
N ILE A 314 -10.32 -8.73 2.00
CA ILE A 314 -9.72 -7.76 1.09
C ILE A 314 -8.35 -8.27 0.64
N LEU A 315 -7.47 -8.64 1.57
CA LEU A 315 -6.14 -9.13 1.25
C LEU A 315 -6.17 -10.42 0.43
N GLN A 316 -7.05 -11.37 0.76
CA GLN A 316 -7.21 -12.63 0.02
C GLN A 316 -7.66 -12.44 -1.42
N LYS A 317 -8.45 -11.39 -1.70
CA LYS A 317 -8.84 -11.05 -3.07
C LYS A 317 -7.63 -10.66 -3.93
N TYR A 318 -6.73 -9.84 -3.40
CA TYR A 318 -5.59 -9.32 -4.16
C TYR A 318 -4.34 -10.19 -4.06
N PHE A 319 -4.27 -11.03 -3.04
CA PHE A 319 -3.16 -11.95 -2.76
C PHE A 319 -3.69 -13.36 -2.46
N PRO A 320 -4.32 -14.02 -3.45
CA PRO A 320 -4.93 -15.33 -3.24
C PRO A 320 -3.90 -16.37 -2.78
N GLY A 321 -4.25 -17.09 -1.71
CA GLY A 321 -3.42 -18.13 -1.12
C GLY A 321 -2.29 -17.63 -0.20
N VAL A 322 -2.11 -16.30 -0.07
CA VAL A 322 -1.17 -15.73 0.90
C VAL A 322 -1.80 -15.77 2.30
N GLY A 323 -1.03 -16.23 3.27
CA GLY A 323 -1.43 -16.26 4.69
C GLY A 323 -1.23 -14.90 5.36
N ILE A 324 -1.95 -14.68 6.47
CA ILE A 324 -1.67 -13.60 7.41
C ILE A 324 -1.11 -14.24 8.67
N VAL A 325 0.02 -13.74 9.16
CA VAL A 325 0.70 -14.23 10.34
C VAL A 325 0.91 -13.11 11.34
N GLU A 326 0.96 -13.45 12.63
CA GLU A 326 1.30 -12.52 13.71
C GLU A 326 2.74 -12.83 14.17
N LEU A 327 3.60 -11.83 14.16
CA LEU A 327 5.04 -11.99 14.41
C LEU A 327 5.44 -11.53 15.81
N TRP A 328 4.68 -10.59 16.44
CA TRP A 328 4.91 -10.09 17.81
C TRP A 328 3.62 -9.64 18.47
#